data_33c103ed474a156d99bcc1e61224f252
#
_entry.id   33c103ed474a156d99bcc1e61224f252
#
_cell.length_a   1.000
_cell.length_b   1.000
_cell.length_c   1.000
_cell.angle_alpha   90.00
_cell.angle_beta   90.00
_cell.angle_gamma   90.00
#
_symmetry.space_group_name_H-M   'P 1'
#
loop_
_entity.id
_entity.type
_entity.pdbx_description
1 polymer ?
#
loop_
_entity_poly.entity_id
_entity_poly.type
_entity_poly.pdbx_seq_one_letter_code
_entity_poly.pdbx_strand_id
1 'polypeptide(L)'
;MKFSKFFLIILFISSFFSSAQSSQEKVLNNLFNQLKKVNNSKSAVLLETKIWSIWNEHPTNNKLTERLEFGTELMQYGDYNYALRVFDNIIVTDPKWSEAWNKRATVYFLMSQFTNSLNNIDKVLSLEPRHFGALSGQARIFIKLQKYEKAIKSIEKALKFYPLFKSGELIPEIERLIKEDSI
;
A
#
# COMPACT_ATOMS: atom_id res chain seq x y z
N MET A 1 -37.46 12.06 -26.63
CA MET A 1 -37.60 11.62 -25.22
C MET A 1 -36.87 10.29 -24.95
N LYS A 2 -35.55 10.17 -25.28
CA LYS A 2 -34.72 8.96 -25.08
C LYS A 2 -33.47 9.19 -24.21
N PHE A 3 -33.24 10.41 -23.74
CA PHE A 3 -32.03 10.75 -22.92
C PHE A 3 -32.16 10.45 -21.43
N SER A 4 -33.38 10.23 -20.90
CA SER A 4 -33.63 10.07 -19.45
C SER A 4 -33.19 8.71 -18.90
N LYS A 5 -33.26 7.62 -19.68
CA LYS A 5 -32.93 6.28 -19.18
C LYS A 5 -31.41 6.03 -19.05
N PHE A 6 -30.60 6.69 -19.90
CA PHE A 6 -29.14 6.53 -19.84
C PHE A 6 -28.52 7.28 -18.64
N PHE A 7 -29.10 8.41 -18.28
CA PHE A 7 -28.64 9.19 -17.12
C PHE A 7 -28.96 8.51 -15.77
N LEU A 8 -30.11 7.81 -15.69
CA LEU A 8 -30.48 7.04 -14.50
C LEU A 8 -29.59 5.80 -14.29
N ILE A 9 -29.15 5.13 -15.35
CA ILE A 9 -28.25 3.97 -15.25
C ILE A 9 -26.87 4.41 -14.76
N ILE A 10 -26.31 5.53 -15.23
CA ILE A 10 -25.01 6.07 -14.78
C ILE A 10 -25.06 6.48 -13.31
N LEU A 11 -26.14 7.10 -12.85
CA LEU A 11 -26.34 7.47 -11.44
C LEU A 11 -26.46 6.22 -10.53
N PHE A 12 -27.08 5.16 -11.00
CA PHE A 12 -27.24 3.92 -10.23
C PHE A 12 -25.91 3.17 -10.09
N ILE A 13 -25.09 3.10 -11.13
CA ILE A 13 -23.77 2.47 -11.11
C ILE A 13 -22.83 3.25 -10.17
N SER A 14 -22.84 4.58 -10.21
CA SER A 14 -22.00 5.42 -9.33
C SER A 14 -22.35 5.27 -7.85
N SER A 15 -23.62 5.05 -7.52
CA SER A 15 -24.05 4.83 -6.12
C SER A 15 -23.64 3.47 -5.56
N PHE A 16 -23.61 2.40 -6.36
CA PHE A 16 -23.11 1.07 -5.95
C PHE A 16 -21.59 1.09 -5.71
N PHE A 17 -20.80 1.73 -6.58
CA PHE A 17 -19.35 1.90 -6.39
C PHE A 17 -19.04 2.64 -5.09
N SER A 18 -19.78 3.71 -4.79
CA SER A 18 -19.60 4.47 -3.56
C SER A 18 -19.92 3.66 -2.30
N SER A 19 -20.90 2.75 -2.34
CA SER A 19 -21.30 1.97 -1.17
C SER A 19 -20.33 0.85 -0.82
N ALA A 20 -19.81 0.13 -1.80
CA ALA A 20 -18.85 -0.96 -1.58
C ALA A 20 -17.49 -0.43 -1.05
N GLN A 21 -16.98 0.64 -1.64
CA GLN A 21 -15.78 1.32 -1.17
C GLN A 21 -15.97 1.90 0.25
N SER A 22 -17.14 2.47 0.55
CA SER A 22 -17.50 2.92 1.90
C SER A 22 -17.58 1.77 2.90
N SER A 23 -18.03 0.58 2.47
CA SER A 23 -18.06 -0.62 3.33
C SER A 23 -16.64 -1.11 3.65
N GLN A 24 -15.77 -1.21 2.65
CA GLN A 24 -14.38 -1.63 2.82
C GLN A 24 -13.62 -0.67 3.75
N GLU A 25 -13.80 0.65 3.57
CA GLU A 25 -13.20 1.66 4.43
C GLU A 25 -13.66 1.56 5.89
N LYS A 26 -14.94 1.26 6.15
CA LYS A 26 -15.45 1.03 7.52
C LYS A 26 -14.77 -0.16 8.18
N VAL A 27 -14.60 -1.27 7.44
CA VAL A 27 -13.91 -2.46 7.96
C VAL A 27 -12.43 -2.14 8.24
N LEU A 28 -11.73 -1.45 7.33
CA LEU A 28 -10.34 -1.02 7.56
C LEU A 28 -10.22 -0.12 8.79
N ASN A 29 -11.12 0.85 8.96
CA ASN A 29 -11.14 1.73 10.13
C ASN A 29 -11.27 0.94 11.44
N ASN A 30 -12.15 -0.07 11.48
CA ASN A 30 -12.29 -0.94 12.63
C ASN A 30 -11.01 -1.76 12.91
N LEU A 31 -10.42 -2.37 11.86
CA LEU A 31 -9.18 -3.14 11.99
C LEU A 31 -8.01 -2.29 12.48
N PHE A 32 -7.83 -1.08 11.95
CA PHE A 32 -6.81 -0.16 12.42
C PHE A 32 -7.04 0.31 13.86
N ASN A 33 -8.30 0.52 14.27
CA ASN A 33 -8.63 0.84 15.67
C ASN A 33 -8.31 -0.31 16.63
N GLN A 34 -8.46 -1.57 16.18
CA GLN A 34 -8.03 -2.74 16.95
C GLN A 34 -6.51 -2.85 16.96
N LEU A 35 -5.85 -2.66 15.80
CA LEU A 35 -4.40 -2.77 15.63
C LEU A 35 -3.64 -1.79 16.52
N LYS A 36 -4.18 -0.58 16.73
CA LYS A 36 -3.60 0.42 17.64
C LYS A 36 -3.64 0.01 19.12
N LYS A 37 -4.57 -0.87 19.49
CA LYS A 37 -4.83 -1.27 20.90
C LYS A 37 -4.25 -2.63 21.25
N VAL A 38 -3.85 -3.41 20.25
CA VAL A 38 -3.33 -4.75 20.47
C VAL A 38 -1.97 -4.68 21.16
N ASN A 39 -1.76 -5.57 22.15
CA ASN A 39 -0.55 -5.60 22.97
C ASN A 39 0.24 -6.91 22.84
N ASN A 40 -0.13 -7.77 21.90
CA ASN A 40 0.59 -9.02 21.62
C ASN A 40 0.76 -9.23 20.10
N SER A 41 1.91 -9.79 19.74
CA SER A 41 2.31 -9.96 18.34
C SER A 41 1.40 -10.93 17.57
N LYS A 42 0.85 -11.96 18.19
CA LYS A 42 -0.03 -12.93 17.52
C LYS A 42 -1.31 -12.27 17.02
N SER A 43 -1.97 -11.50 17.88
CA SER A 43 -3.18 -10.76 17.49
C SER A 43 -2.86 -9.66 16.49
N ALA A 44 -1.71 -8.99 16.63
CA ALA A 44 -1.26 -7.98 15.68
C ALA A 44 -1.10 -8.56 14.26
N VAL A 45 -0.43 -9.70 14.11
CA VAL A 45 -0.25 -10.40 12.82
C VAL A 45 -1.59 -10.83 12.21
N LEU A 46 -2.55 -11.29 13.03
CA LEU A 46 -3.89 -11.63 12.52
C LEU A 46 -4.63 -10.41 11.95
N LEU A 47 -4.52 -9.26 12.62
CA LEU A 47 -5.13 -8.01 12.15
C LEU A 47 -4.41 -7.50 10.89
N GLU A 48 -3.08 -7.56 10.87
CA GLU A 48 -2.25 -7.24 9.72
C GLU A 48 -2.67 -8.06 8.49
N THR A 49 -2.79 -9.39 8.63
CA THR A 49 -3.22 -10.29 7.55
C THR A 49 -4.59 -9.90 6.99
N LYS A 50 -5.55 -9.55 7.87
CA LYS A 50 -6.87 -9.09 7.44
C LYS A 50 -6.81 -7.76 6.67
N ILE A 51 -5.98 -6.82 7.12
CA ILE A 51 -5.78 -5.55 6.43
C ILE A 51 -5.18 -5.78 5.06
N TRP A 52 -4.15 -6.62 4.95
CA TRP A 52 -3.55 -7.00 3.67
C TRP A 52 -4.54 -7.67 2.72
N SER A 53 -5.40 -8.57 3.23
CA SER A 53 -6.45 -9.21 2.41
C SER A 53 -7.36 -8.14 1.79
N ILE A 54 -7.82 -7.18 2.59
CA ILE A 54 -8.70 -6.11 2.12
C ILE A 54 -7.99 -5.20 1.09
N TRP A 55 -6.75 -4.84 1.29
CA TRP A 55 -6.01 -4.01 0.33
C TRP A 55 -5.73 -4.72 -0.99
N ASN A 56 -5.46 -6.04 -0.96
CA ASN A 56 -5.21 -6.84 -2.16
C ASN A 56 -6.49 -7.18 -2.92
N GLU A 57 -7.68 -6.96 -2.36
CA GLU A 57 -8.97 -7.24 -2.96
C GLU A 57 -9.62 -5.95 -3.48
N HIS A 58 -9.91 -5.89 -4.78
CA HIS A 58 -10.58 -4.73 -5.35
C HIS A 58 -12.06 -4.71 -4.94
N PRO A 59 -12.59 -3.59 -4.40
CA PRO A 59 -13.89 -3.56 -3.73
C PRO A 59 -15.09 -3.93 -4.60
N THR A 60 -14.97 -3.85 -5.93
CA THR A 60 -16.09 -4.02 -6.86
C THR A 60 -15.76 -4.76 -8.14
N ASN A 61 -14.49 -5.13 -8.38
CA ASN A 61 -14.05 -5.71 -9.65
C ASN A 61 -13.06 -6.86 -9.44
N ASN A 62 -13.58 -8.07 -9.35
CA ASN A 62 -12.77 -9.28 -9.14
C ASN A 62 -11.70 -9.50 -10.22
N LYS A 63 -11.95 -9.07 -11.47
CA LYS A 63 -10.95 -9.16 -12.55
C LYS A 63 -9.72 -8.31 -12.29
N LEU A 64 -9.86 -7.19 -11.58
CA LEU A 64 -8.71 -6.39 -11.16
C LEU A 64 -7.93 -7.08 -10.04
N THR A 65 -8.62 -7.76 -9.10
CA THR A 65 -7.98 -8.61 -8.09
C THR A 65 -7.16 -9.72 -8.73
N GLU A 66 -7.74 -10.49 -9.64
CA GLU A 66 -7.05 -11.56 -10.39
C GLU A 66 -5.82 -11.03 -11.17
N ARG A 67 -5.94 -9.83 -11.76
CA ARG A 67 -4.81 -9.19 -12.44
C ARG A 67 -3.72 -8.75 -11.47
N LEU A 68 -4.08 -8.26 -10.28
CA LEU A 68 -3.10 -7.89 -9.25
C LEU A 68 -2.33 -9.12 -8.78
N GLU A 69 -3.02 -10.24 -8.57
CA GLU A 69 -2.42 -11.53 -8.21
C GLU A 69 -1.45 -11.99 -9.31
N PHE A 70 -1.89 -11.99 -10.56
CA PHE A 70 -1.04 -12.35 -11.71
C PHE A 70 0.22 -11.46 -11.81
N GLY A 71 0.05 -10.13 -11.68
CA GLY A 71 1.20 -9.21 -11.66
C GLY A 71 2.13 -9.47 -10.48
N THR A 72 1.58 -9.88 -9.32
CA THR A 72 2.37 -10.24 -8.13
C THR A 72 3.16 -11.53 -8.35
N GLU A 73 2.58 -12.53 -9.01
CA GLU A 73 3.29 -13.76 -9.40
C GLU A 73 4.46 -13.45 -10.35
N LEU A 74 4.21 -12.65 -11.40
CA LEU A 74 5.27 -12.22 -12.33
C LEU A 74 6.42 -11.51 -11.58
N MET A 75 6.09 -10.65 -10.62
CA MET A 75 7.08 -9.98 -9.78
C MET A 75 7.89 -10.99 -8.95
N GLN A 76 7.27 -12.03 -8.40
CA GLN A 76 7.93 -13.09 -7.63
C GLN A 76 8.87 -13.95 -8.50
N TYR A 77 8.48 -14.20 -9.74
CA TYR A 77 9.33 -14.91 -10.71
C TYR A 77 10.43 -14.04 -11.34
N GLY A 78 10.46 -12.73 -11.02
CA GLY A 78 11.47 -11.80 -11.54
C GLY A 78 11.15 -11.20 -12.92
N ASP A 79 9.99 -11.47 -13.49
CA ASP A 79 9.54 -10.83 -14.74
C ASP A 79 9.01 -9.42 -14.47
N TYR A 80 9.92 -8.56 -14.01
CA TYR A 80 9.59 -7.21 -13.57
C TYR A 80 8.98 -6.34 -14.67
N ASN A 81 9.46 -6.46 -15.91
CA ASN A 81 8.95 -5.68 -17.02
C ASN A 81 7.50 -6.04 -17.35
N TYR A 82 7.14 -7.31 -17.25
CA TYR A 82 5.75 -7.71 -17.48
C TYR A 82 4.87 -7.34 -16.28
N ALA A 83 5.34 -7.55 -15.06
CA ALA A 83 4.64 -7.11 -13.85
C ALA A 83 4.30 -5.60 -13.91
N LEU A 84 5.25 -4.74 -14.32
CA LEU A 84 5.01 -3.30 -14.51
C LEU A 84 3.85 -3.05 -15.50
N ARG A 85 3.84 -3.71 -16.68
CA ARG A 85 2.75 -3.55 -17.65
C ARG A 85 1.39 -3.97 -17.08
N VAL A 86 1.35 -5.04 -16.28
CA VAL A 86 0.13 -5.48 -15.62
C VAL A 86 -0.37 -4.43 -14.63
N PHE A 87 0.51 -3.93 -13.76
CA PHE A 87 0.14 -2.91 -12.78
C PHE A 87 -0.21 -1.57 -13.44
N ASP A 88 0.45 -1.17 -14.52
CA ASP A 88 0.09 0.01 -15.32
C ASP A 88 -1.35 -0.08 -15.85
N ASN A 89 -1.74 -1.23 -16.41
CA ASN A 89 -3.10 -1.45 -16.89
C ASN A 89 -4.15 -1.40 -15.77
N ILE A 90 -3.82 -1.91 -14.57
CA ILE A 90 -4.70 -1.81 -13.40
C ILE A 90 -4.86 -0.34 -13.01
N ILE A 91 -3.77 0.40 -12.90
CA ILE A 91 -3.75 1.82 -12.51
C ILE A 91 -4.50 2.70 -13.52
N VAL A 92 -4.40 2.41 -14.82
CA VAL A 92 -5.19 3.10 -15.88
C VAL A 92 -6.68 2.82 -15.69
N THR A 93 -7.06 1.59 -15.30
CA THR A 93 -8.46 1.20 -15.10
C THR A 93 -9.05 1.77 -13.80
N ASP A 94 -8.31 1.69 -12.69
CA ASP A 94 -8.68 2.32 -11.42
C ASP A 94 -7.46 2.99 -10.76
N PRO A 95 -7.24 4.28 -10.99
CA PRO A 95 -6.15 5.03 -10.39
C PRO A 95 -6.32 5.28 -8.88
N LYS A 96 -7.47 4.91 -8.30
CA LYS A 96 -7.75 5.09 -6.87
C LYS A 96 -7.42 3.85 -6.04
N TRP A 97 -7.14 2.72 -6.65
CA TRP A 97 -6.75 1.53 -5.91
C TRP A 97 -5.29 1.59 -5.49
N SER A 98 -5.05 1.90 -4.21
CA SER A 98 -3.72 2.13 -3.64
C SER A 98 -2.78 0.92 -3.80
N GLU A 99 -3.31 -0.31 -3.72
CA GLU A 99 -2.48 -1.51 -3.77
C GLU A 99 -1.84 -1.73 -5.14
N ALA A 100 -2.48 -1.33 -6.24
CA ALA A 100 -1.86 -1.40 -7.57
C ALA A 100 -0.60 -0.52 -7.65
N TRP A 101 -0.64 0.69 -7.07
CA TRP A 101 0.51 1.57 -6.95
C TRP A 101 1.58 0.98 -6.03
N ASN A 102 1.17 0.33 -4.93
CA ASN A 102 2.08 -0.31 -3.98
C ASN A 102 2.84 -1.48 -4.63
N LYS A 103 2.16 -2.34 -5.38
CA LYS A 103 2.80 -3.43 -6.13
C LYS A 103 3.79 -2.89 -7.16
N ARG A 104 3.41 -1.86 -7.92
CA ARG A 104 4.31 -1.21 -8.89
C ARG A 104 5.52 -0.57 -8.21
N ALA A 105 5.32 0.09 -7.05
CA ALA A 105 6.42 0.62 -6.25
C ALA A 105 7.40 -0.47 -5.83
N THR A 106 6.89 -1.64 -5.44
CA THR A 106 7.71 -2.80 -5.06
C THR A 106 8.54 -3.30 -6.23
N VAL A 107 7.97 -3.38 -7.45
CA VAL A 107 8.74 -3.76 -8.65
C VAL A 107 9.86 -2.76 -8.90
N TYR A 108 9.59 -1.45 -8.87
CA TYR A 108 10.63 -0.44 -9.04
C TYR A 108 11.72 -0.54 -7.96
N PHE A 109 11.36 -0.86 -6.72
CA PHE A 109 12.33 -1.11 -5.66
C PHE A 109 13.24 -2.30 -5.98
N LEU A 110 12.67 -3.43 -6.43
CA LEU A 110 13.41 -4.63 -6.81
C LEU A 110 14.35 -4.38 -7.99
N MET A 111 13.96 -3.49 -8.91
CA MET A 111 14.81 -3.02 -10.01
C MET A 111 15.81 -1.95 -9.60
N SER A 112 15.93 -1.60 -8.31
CA SER A 112 16.75 -0.50 -7.79
C SER A 112 16.40 0.89 -8.37
N GLN A 113 15.22 1.05 -8.95
CA GLN A 113 14.70 2.32 -9.48
C GLN A 113 14.03 3.13 -8.34
N PHE A 114 14.83 3.55 -7.37
CA PHE A 114 14.33 4.11 -6.11
C PHE A 114 13.50 5.38 -6.29
N THR A 115 13.84 6.26 -7.23
CA THR A 115 13.04 7.46 -7.52
C THR A 115 11.63 7.09 -8.00
N ASN A 116 11.52 6.14 -8.93
CA ASN A 116 10.24 5.67 -9.44
C ASN A 116 9.43 5.00 -8.32
N SER A 117 10.08 4.19 -7.48
CA SER A 117 9.46 3.56 -6.33
C SER A 117 8.88 4.60 -5.34
N LEU A 118 9.67 5.63 -4.96
CA LEU A 118 9.22 6.70 -4.06
C LEU A 118 8.02 7.47 -4.63
N ASN A 119 8.04 7.83 -5.91
CA ASN A 119 6.91 8.50 -6.56
C ASN A 119 5.61 7.68 -6.49
N ASN A 120 5.72 6.35 -6.63
CA ASN A 120 4.56 5.45 -6.48
C ASN A 120 4.12 5.33 -5.02
N ILE A 121 5.05 5.24 -4.07
CA ILE A 121 4.75 5.24 -2.64
C ILE A 121 4.02 6.53 -2.23
N ASP A 122 4.44 7.68 -2.71
CA ASP A 122 3.76 8.95 -2.44
C ASP A 122 2.30 8.91 -2.93
N LYS A 123 2.05 8.26 -4.08
CA LYS A 123 0.70 8.05 -4.56
C LYS A 123 -0.09 7.09 -3.66
N VAL A 124 0.51 5.98 -3.21
CA VAL A 124 -0.11 5.08 -2.22
C VAL A 124 -0.52 5.84 -0.99
N LEU A 125 0.40 6.61 -0.39
CA LEU A 125 0.18 7.34 0.85
C LEU A 125 -0.82 8.51 0.71
N SER A 126 -1.01 9.03 -0.49
CA SER A 126 -2.07 10.01 -0.78
C SER A 126 -3.46 9.37 -0.81
N LEU A 127 -3.56 8.08 -1.18
CA LEU A 127 -4.80 7.32 -1.27
C LEU A 127 -5.13 6.61 0.05
N GLU A 128 -4.10 6.03 0.70
CA GLU A 128 -4.20 5.34 1.99
C GLU A 128 -3.02 5.76 2.90
N PRO A 129 -3.19 6.80 3.70
CA PRO A 129 -2.11 7.33 4.57
C PRO A 129 -1.62 6.33 5.63
N ARG A 130 -2.43 5.30 5.94
CA ARG A 130 -2.13 4.27 6.94
C ARG A 130 -1.37 3.08 6.36
N HIS A 131 -1.02 3.11 5.07
CA HIS A 131 -0.42 1.96 4.37
C HIS A 131 0.98 1.65 4.91
N PHE A 132 1.05 0.90 6.02
CA PHE A 132 2.29 0.58 6.72
C PHE A 132 3.31 -0.16 5.83
N GLY A 133 2.86 -0.97 4.86
CA GLY A 133 3.75 -1.60 3.88
C GLY A 133 4.46 -0.59 2.99
N ALA A 134 3.74 0.42 2.48
CA ALA A 134 4.34 1.50 1.69
C ALA A 134 5.31 2.34 2.53
N LEU A 135 4.95 2.67 3.78
CA LEU A 135 5.84 3.38 4.71
C LEU A 135 7.11 2.58 5.02
N SER A 136 7.00 1.25 5.19
CA SER A 136 8.16 0.37 5.35
C SER A 136 9.03 0.33 4.08
N GLY A 137 8.41 0.24 2.90
CA GLY A 137 9.12 0.33 1.62
C GLY A 137 9.88 1.65 1.46
N GLN A 138 9.24 2.77 1.83
CA GLN A 138 9.85 4.10 1.82
C GLN A 138 11.07 4.16 2.75
N ALA A 139 10.95 3.64 3.98
CA ALA A 139 12.06 3.56 4.92
C ALA A 139 13.23 2.76 4.37
N ARG A 140 12.97 1.58 3.79
CA ARG A 140 14.02 0.74 3.17
C ARG A 140 14.76 1.46 2.04
N ILE A 141 14.05 2.23 1.21
CA ILE A 141 14.67 3.05 0.17
C ILE A 141 15.57 4.11 0.81
N PHE A 142 15.08 4.82 1.83
CA PHE A 142 15.86 5.85 2.49
C PHE A 142 17.10 5.29 3.18
N ILE A 143 17.04 4.09 3.77
CA ILE A 143 18.23 3.39 4.31
C ILE A 143 19.24 3.12 3.18
N LYS A 144 18.78 2.57 2.04
CA LYS A 144 19.67 2.32 0.89
C LYS A 144 20.30 3.59 0.30
N LEU A 145 19.63 4.73 0.45
CA LEU A 145 20.12 6.05 0.02
C LEU A 145 20.86 6.80 1.14
N GLN A 146 21.13 6.16 2.29
CA GLN A 146 21.78 6.75 3.46
C GLN A 146 21.05 8.01 4.00
N LYS A 147 19.74 8.09 3.79
CA LYS A 147 18.87 9.17 4.28
C LYS A 147 18.19 8.72 5.57
N TYR A 148 19.00 8.48 6.58
CA TYR A 148 18.64 7.76 7.80
C TYR A 148 17.50 8.43 8.59
N GLU A 149 17.53 9.77 8.77
CA GLU A 149 16.46 10.49 9.45
C GLU A 149 15.12 10.39 8.71
N LYS A 150 15.14 10.34 7.36
CA LYS A 150 13.93 10.13 6.57
C LYS A 150 13.40 8.72 6.73
N ALA A 151 14.29 7.73 6.86
CA ALA A 151 13.91 6.34 7.13
C ALA A 151 13.19 6.22 8.48
N ILE A 152 13.77 6.79 9.56
CA ILE A 152 13.15 6.81 10.89
C ILE A 152 11.76 7.46 10.83
N LYS A 153 11.64 8.64 10.21
CA LYS A 153 10.34 9.32 10.06
C LYS A 153 9.29 8.47 9.35
N SER A 154 9.68 7.67 8.36
CA SER A 154 8.76 6.78 7.66
C SER A 154 8.30 5.62 8.56
N ILE A 155 9.23 5.05 9.34
CA ILE A 155 8.94 4.00 10.32
C ILE A 155 8.00 4.54 11.42
N GLU A 156 8.31 5.69 11.99
CA GLU A 156 7.49 6.32 13.04
C GLU A 156 6.06 6.60 12.56
N LYS A 157 5.90 7.02 11.30
CA LYS A 157 4.56 7.17 10.70
C LYS A 157 3.80 5.84 10.66
N ALA A 158 4.46 4.73 10.31
CA ALA A 158 3.84 3.41 10.33
C ALA A 158 3.44 2.99 11.75
N LEU A 159 4.31 3.23 12.74
CA LEU A 159 4.06 2.90 14.15
C LEU A 159 2.88 3.66 14.77
N LYS A 160 2.50 4.85 14.24
CA LYS A 160 1.29 5.56 14.66
C LYS A 160 0.00 4.77 14.37
N PHE A 161 0.01 3.93 13.35
CA PHE A 161 -1.13 3.10 12.94
C PHE A 161 -1.00 1.66 13.42
N TYR A 162 0.24 1.17 13.52
CA TYR A 162 0.58 -0.18 13.92
C TYR A 162 1.76 -0.15 14.92
N PRO A 163 1.51 0.03 16.24
CA PRO A 163 2.58 0.16 17.25
C PRO A 163 3.53 -1.03 17.35
N LEU A 164 3.05 -2.24 17.07
CA LEU A 164 3.87 -3.47 17.08
C LEU A 164 4.46 -3.81 15.71
N PHE A 165 4.50 -2.85 14.79
CA PHE A 165 5.02 -3.11 13.44
C PHE A 165 6.52 -3.38 13.47
N LYS A 166 6.91 -4.53 12.93
CA LYS A 166 8.28 -5.05 13.00
C LYS A 166 9.35 -4.09 12.46
N SER A 167 9.00 -3.18 11.53
CA SER A 167 9.95 -2.17 11.05
C SER A 167 10.46 -1.24 12.14
N GLY A 168 9.75 -1.12 13.28
CA GLY A 168 10.21 -0.33 14.44
C GLY A 168 11.51 -0.84 15.05
N GLU A 169 11.77 -2.14 14.95
CA GLU A 169 12.99 -2.77 15.43
C GLU A 169 14.25 -2.29 14.70
N LEU A 170 14.11 -1.63 13.54
CA LEU A 170 15.22 -1.07 12.78
C LEU A 170 15.71 0.28 13.30
N ILE A 171 14.91 1.00 14.10
CA ILE A 171 15.24 2.36 14.55
C ILE A 171 16.58 2.41 15.30
N PRO A 172 16.86 1.55 16.31
CA PRO A 172 18.13 1.62 17.03
C PRO A 172 19.37 1.41 16.14
N GLU A 173 19.27 0.54 15.15
CA GLU A 173 20.36 0.31 14.20
C GLU A 173 20.58 1.52 13.28
N ILE A 174 19.49 2.14 12.81
CA ILE A 174 19.58 3.34 11.98
C ILE A 174 20.18 4.50 12.77
N GLU A 175 19.82 4.66 14.04
CA GLU A 175 20.39 5.68 14.94
C GLU A 175 21.89 5.45 15.18
N ARG A 176 22.34 4.20 15.25
CA ARG A 176 23.76 3.85 15.31
C ARG A 176 24.48 4.32 14.05
N LEU A 177 23.95 4.04 12.86
CA LEU A 177 24.52 4.48 11.59
C LEU A 177 24.64 6.00 11.48
N ILE A 178 23.64 6.76 11.95
CA ILE A 178 23.70 8.23 12.00
C ILE A 178 24.88 8.72 12.84
N LYS A 179 25.14 8.08 13.98
CA LYS A 179 26.28 8.45 14.85
C LYS A 179 27.62 8.14 14.20
N GLU A 180 27.74 7.02 13.51
CA GLU A 180 28.94 6.63 12.80
C GLU A 180 29.29 7.57 11.63
N ASP A 181 28.28 8.01 10.87
CA ASP A 181 28.45 8.96 9.75
C ASP A 181 28.78 10.39 10.23
N SER A 182 28.64 10.67 11.53
CA SER A 182 28.88 12.01 12.12
C SER A 182 30.28 12.20 12.68
N ILE A 183 31.14 11.17 12.63
CA ILE A 183 32.54 11.14 13.10
C ILE A 183 33.48 11.25 11.92
#